data_1edcf2ba128625ce1b82b73c390b0c48
#
_entry.id   1edcf2ba128625ce1b82b73c390b0c48
#
_cell.length_a   1.000
_cell.length_b   1.000
_cell.length_c   1.000
_cell.angle_alpha   90.00
_cell.angle_beta   90.00
_cell.angle_gamma   90.00
#
_symmetry.space_group_name_H-M   'P 1'
#
loop_
_entity.id
_entity.type
_entity.pdbx_description
1 polymer ?
#
loop_
_entity_poly.entity_id
_entity_poly.type
_entity_poly.pdbx_seq_one_letter_code
_entity_poly.pdbx_strand_id
1 'polypeptide(L)'
;MPGKVIIGLQWGDEGKGKISAYLCRNARLVVRFNGGANAGHTVPLGNTELRLHLLPAGVVSCRKAAIGSGVYLDIRTLIDEIKIIQEIIGEIELTISPRAHIVLGIHRELDGYLEDIRGGKGIGTTRRGIGPAAMFKYGRIGLRIIDIIENNISNDNLRFISSLMGWKYSEYKYVEEVRELRSEIDKIRRYVGNVSNVIRSELQNGQTVIFEGAQGTMLDLDHGTYPYVTSSTTLASAAAHGVGISLKELSEVIGIVKAYTTRVGEGPLPTEISGKLAEEIRMKGKEFGATTGRPRRIGWLDLFQLNYAARLNGVDKLIITHLDTLSGLTKLKVCVGYELDGEKVQEFPETVNRLSRVSPIYAELEGWDALTREQVDKIVKEGYGALPRPMRKYIEFVEDSLKIPVKLISIGPRIQDVIER
;
A
#
# COMPACT_ATOMS: atom_id res chain seq x y z
N MET A 1 9.93 18.25 13.74
CA MET A 1 10.81 17.15 13.33
C MET A 1 10.06 16.32 12.29
N PRO A 2 10.66 15.92 11.18
CA PRO A 2 9.89 15.54 10.02
C PRO A 2 9.76 14.03 9.79
N GLY A 3 9.12 13.30 10.71
CA GLY A 3 8.64 11.95 10.44
C GLY A 3 7.30 12.00 9.72
N LYS A 4 7.26 11.73 8.40
CA LYS A 4 6.05 11.82 7.58
C LYS A 4 5.54 10.44 7.20
N VAL A 5 4.27 10.15 7.49
CA VAL A 5 3.63 8.88 7.14
C VAL A 5 2.83 9.04 5.86
N ILE A 6 3.05 8.14 4.90
CA ILE A 6 2.30 8.07 3.64
C ILE A 6 1.41 6.84 3.68
N ILE A 7 0.11 7.04 3.52
CA ILE A 7 -0.89 5.97 3.47
C ILE A 7 -1.86 6.13 2.31
N GLY A 8 -2.41 5.02 1.83
CA GLY A 8 -3.56 5.03 0.92
C GLY A 8 -4.87 5.14 1.70
N LEU A 9 -5.80 5.94 1.22
CA LEU A 9 -7.10 6.15 1.88
C LEU A 9 -8.22 5.27 1.32
N GLN A 10 -7.96 4.50 0.26
CA GLN A 10 -8.94 3.65 -0.42
C GLN A 10 -8.60 2.16 -0.23
N TRP A 11 -8.80 1.32 -1.25
CA TRP A 11 -8.52 -0.12 -1.24
C TRP A 11 -7.15 -0.49 -1.83
N GLY A 12 -6.14 0.36 -1.67
CA GLY A 12 -4.82 0.18 -2.29
C GLY A 12 -4.77 0.74 -3.71
N ASP A 13 -3.58 0.65 -4.31
CA ASP A 13 -3.33 1.09 -5.70
C ASP A 13 -3.56 2.59 -5.96
N GLU A 14 -3.46 3.44 -4.90
CA GLU A 14 -3.60 4.90 -4.98
C GLU A 14 -2.37 5.59 -5.61
N GLY A 15 -1.36 4.85 -6.07
CA GLY A 15 -0.14 5.42 -6.64
C GLY A 15 0.93 5.80 -5.61
N LYS A 16 0.91 5.18 -4.42
CA LYS A 16 1.87 5.41 -3.33
C LYS A 16 3.33 5.30 -3.76
N GLY A 17 3.67 4.32 -4.62
CA GLY A 17 5.05 4.11 -5.07
C GLY A 17 5.64 5.32 -5.78
N LYS A 18 4.93 5.90 -6.75
CA LYS A 18 5.33 7.12 -7.45
C LYS A 18 5.46 8.29 -6.47
N ILE A 19 4.48 8.49 -5.60
CA ILE A 19 4.47 9.61 -4.64
C ILE A 19 5.58 9.46 -3.60
N SER A 20 5.84 8.26 -3.13
CA SER A 20 6.97 7.99 -2.23
C SER A 20 8.30 8.35 -2.91
N ALA A 21 8.51 7.92 -4.15
CA ALA A 21 9.69 8.27 -4.92
C ALA A 21 9.82 9.80 -5.11
N TYR A 22 8.70 10.51 -5.37
CA TYR A 22 8.71 11.98 -5.49
C TYR A 22 9.10 12.65 -4.16
N LEU A 23 8.47 12.31 -3.06
CA LEU A 23 8.73 12.91 -1.75
C LEU A 23 10.13 12.58 -1.23
N CYS A 24 10.64 11.42 -1.56
CA CYS A 24 11.98 10.96 -1.17
C CYS A 24 13.12 11.70 -1.89
N ARG A 25 12.85 12.54 -2.87
CA ARG A 25 13.85 13.47 -3.46
C ARG A 25 14.37 14.47 -2.42
N ASN A 26 13.54 14.80 -1.44
CA ASN A 26 13.83 15.74 -0.34
C ASN A 26 13.84 15.07 1.03
N ALA A 27 13.98 13.75 1.09
CA ALA A 27 14.08 12.97 2.32
C ALA A 27 15.41 12.20 2.38
N ARG A 28 15.86 11.91 3.59
CA ARG A 28 17.11 11.17 3.81
C ARG A 28 16.88 9.66 3.91
N LEU A 29 15.72 9.23 4.41
CA LEU A 29 15.40 7.83 4.68
C LEU A 29 13.95 7.53 4.31
N VAL A 30 13.71 6.38 3.67
CA VAL A 30 12.38 5.82 3.50
C VAL A 30 12.25 4.49 4.25
N VAL A 31 11.12 4.29 4.91
CA VAL A 31 10.89 3.16 5.81
C VAL A 31 9.62 2.42 5.44
N ARG A 32 9.70 1.11 5.20
CA ARG A 32 8.54 0.24 5.09
C ARG A 32 8.16 -0.27 6.48
N PHE A 33 6.91 -0.07 6.90
CA PHE A 33 6.49 -0.41 8.27
C PHE A 33 5.46 -1.55 8.36
N ASN A 34 4.76 -1.90 7.28
CA ASN A 34 3.71 -2.94 7.27
C ASN A 34 3.65 -3.73 5.97
N GLY A 35 2.78 -4.74 5.93
CA GLY A 35 2.52 -5.57 4.76
C GLY A 35 3.64 -6.58 4.48
N GLY A 36 3.80 -6.97 3.24
CA GLY A 36 4.81 -7.94 2.79
C GLY A 36 4.84 -8.02 1.26
N ALA A 37 5.24 -9.17 0.72
CA ALA A 37 5.33 -9.38 -0.73
C ALA A 37 3.97 -9.38 -1.48
N ASN A 38 2.86 -9.23 -0.77
CA ASN A 38 1.53 -8.98 -1.35
C ASN A 38 1.35 -7.53 -1.85
N ALA A 39 2.19 -6.59 -1.46
CA ALA A 39 2.21 -5.25 -2.02
C ALA A 39 2.86 -5.24 -3.41
N GLY A 40 2.52 -4.24 -4.21
CA GLY A 40 3.15 -4.00 -5.51
C GLY A 40 3.22 -2.51 -5.75
N HIS A 41 4.34 -1.89 -5.37
CA HIS A 41 4.57 -0.47 -5.58
C HIS A 41 5.27 -0.24 -6.91
N THR A 42 4.58 0.35 -7.86
CA THR A 42 5.13 0.68 -9.17
C THR A 42 5.77 2.08 -9.14
N VAL A 43 7.02 2.15 -9.59
CA VAL A 43 7.77 3.40 -9.75
C VAL A 43 8.16 3.54 -11.22
N PRO A 44 7.73 4.61 -11.90
CA PRO A 44 8.15 4.88 -13.27
C PRO A 44 9.61 5.36 -13.29
N LEU A 45 10.45 4.69 -14.08
CA LEU A 45 11.87 5.03 -14.26
C LEU A 45 12.18 5.17 -15.76
N GLY A 46 12.18 6.41 -16.26
CA GLY A 46 12.33 6.67 -17.69
C GLY A 46 11.24 5.98 -18.50
N ASN A 47 11.62 5.06 -19.39
CA ASN A 47 10.71 4.29 -20.24
C ASN A 47 10.31 2.93 -19.63
N THR A 48 10.77 2.61 -18.43
CA THR A 48 10.49 1.35 -17.74
C THR A 48 9.72 1.58 -16.44
N GLU A 49 9.11 0.52 -15.92
CA GLU A 49 8.44 0.54 -14.63
C GLU A 49 9.13 -0.45 -13.69
N LEU A 50 9.59 0.03 -12.54
CA LEU A 50 10.09 -0.81 -11.46
C LEU A 50 8.92 -1.20 -10.55
N ARG A 51 8.79 -2.49 -10.24
CA ARG A 51 7.79 -3.01 -9.31
C ARG A 51 8.47 -3.57 -8.08
N LEU A 52 8.20 -2.96 -6.94
CA LEU A 52 8.75 -3.34 -5.64
C LEU A 52 7.65 -3.91 -4.74
N HIS A 53 7.95 -5.03 -4.09
CA HIS A 53 7.04 -5.71 -3.17
C HIS A 53 7.43 -5.47 -1.70
N LEU A 54 8.72 -5.46 -1.40
CA LEU A 54 9.27 -5.38 -0.05
C LEU A 54 10.08 -4.12 0.20
N LEU A 55 11.00 -3.76 -0.70
CA LEU A 55 11.71 -2.49 -0.58
C LEU A 55 10.72 -1.32 -0.71
N PRO A 56 10.84 -0.29 0.13
CA PRO A 56 10.02 0.91 -0.04
C PRO A 56 10.39 1.63 -1.33
N ALA A 57 9.38 2.07 -2.08
CA ALA A 57 9.54 2.64 -3.41
C ALA A 57 10.37 3.93 -3.44
N GLY A 58 10.34 4.69 -2.34
CA GLY A 58 11.14 5.91 -2.20
C GLY A 58 12.66 5.70 -2.26
N VAL A 59 13.14 4.45 -2.10
CA VAL A 59 14.58 4.13 -2.17
C VAL A 59 15.23 4.55 -3.49
N VAL A 60 14.47 4.57 -4.58
CA VAL A 60 14.98 5.01 -5.90
C VAL A 60 15.45 6.46 -5.91
N SER A 61 15.00 7.28 -4.96
CA SER A 61 15.32 8.69 -4.86
C SER A 61 16.27 9.02 -3.72
N CYS A 62 16.03 8.52 -2.50
CA CYS A 62 16.88 8.83 -1.34
C CYS A 62 18.03 7.86 -1.12
N ARG A 63 18.07 6.70 -1.78
CA ARG A 63 19.11 5.64 -1.69
C ARG A 63 19.36 5.08 -0.28
N LYS A 64 18.54 5.46 0.70
CA LYS A 64 18.60 4.93 2.06
C LYS A 64 17.23 4.42 2.45
N ALA A 65 17.15 3.15 2.86
CA ALA A 65 15.91 2.47 3.16
C ALA A 65 15.99 1.68 4.46
N ALA A 66 14.83 1.50 5.11
CA ALA A 66 14.71 0.56 6.21
C ALA A 66 13.42 -0.28 6.08
N ILE A 67 13.47 -1.50 6.59
CA ILE A 67 12.34 -2.42 6.67
C ILE A 67 12.09 -2.75 8.14
N GLY A 68 10.92 -2.36 8.64
CA GLY A 68 10.52 -2.52 10.03
C GLY A 68 10.08 -3.95 10.39
N SER A 69 9.89 -4.17 11.69
CA SER A 69 9.39 -5.44 12.25
C SER A 69 7.93 -5.74 11.93
N GLY A 70 7.17 -4.75 11.46
CA GLY A 70 5.79 -4.92 11.00
C GLY A 70 5.66 -5.54 9.62
N VAL A 71 6.76 -5.78 8.90
CA VAL A 71 6.79 -6.34 7.55
C VAL A 71 6.97 -7.88 7.62
N TYR A 72 6.22 -8.60 6.79
CA TYR A 72 6.39 -10.03 6.55
C TYR A 72 7.34 -10.23 5.37
N LEU A 73 8.53 -10.81 5.62
CA LEU A 73 9.63 -10.87 4.67
C LEU A 73 9.66 -12.18 3.89
N ASP A 74 9.49 -12.09 2.59
CA ASP A 74 9.92 -13.11 1.66
C ASP A 74 11.39 -12.84 1.31
N ILE A 75 12.30 -13.65 1.86
CA ILE A 75 13.75 -13.41 1.76
C ILE A 75 14.24 -13.45 0.31
N ARG A 76 13.72 -14.38 -0.51
CA ARG A 76 14.10 -14.50 -1.93
C ARG A 76 13.67 -13.28 -2.72
N THR A 77 12.40 -12.88 -2.56
CA THR A 77 11.90 -11.65 -3.20
C THR A 77 12.74 -10.44 -2.79
N LEU A 78 13.12 -10.32 -1.52
CA LEU A 78 13.94 -9.20 -1.05
C LEU A 78 15.34 -9.18 -1.66
N ILE A 79 16.01 -10.34 -1.75
CA ILE A 79 17.33 -10.47 -2.39
C ILE A 79 17.27 -10.04 -3.86
N ASP A 80 16.25 -10.49 -4.58
CA ASP A 80 16.08 -10.14 -5.99
C ASP A 80 15.80 -8.64 -6.18
N GLU A 81 14.97 -8.03 -5.32
CA GLU A 81 14.73 -6.58 -5.36
C GLU A 81 15.99 -5.77 -5.03
N ILE A 82 16.81 -6.21 -4.08
CA ILE A 82 18.10 -5.57 -3.77
C ILE A 82 18.99 -5.57 -4.98
N LYS A 83 19.12 -6.71 -5.68
CA LYS A 83 19.94 -6.82 -6.90
C LYS A 83 19.44 -5.88 -8.00
N ILE A 84 18.13 -5.93 -8.29
CA ILE A 84 17.52 -5.07 -9.31
C ILE A 84 17.75 -3.59 -9.01
N ILE A 85 17.56 -3.17 -7.76
CA ILE A 85 17.80 -1.79 -7.35
C ILE A 85 19.26 -1.40 -7.51
N GLN A 86 20.19 -2.27 -7.10
CA GLN A 86 21.63 -2.01 -7.24
C GLN A 86 22.08 -1.91 -8.70
N GLU A 87 21.49 -2.70 -9.59
CA GLU A 87 21.74 -2.61 -11.04
C GLU A 87 21.24 -1.27 -11.64
N ILE A 88 20.13 -0.73 -11.13
CA ILE A 88 19.49 0.48 -11.69
C ILE A 88 20.09 1.77 -11.12
N ILE A 89 20.28 1.85 -9.81
CA ILE A 89 20.70 3.09 -9.14
C ILE A 89 22.03 2.99 -8.39
N GLY A 90 22.68 1.82 -8.40
CA GLY A 90 23.92 1.53 -7.64
C GLY A 90 23.63 1.18 -6.18
N GLU A 91 24.66 1.25 -5.36
CA GLU A 91 24.59 0.87 -3.94
C GLU A 91 23.56 1.68 -3.16
N ILE A 92 22.89 1.00 -2.23
CA ILE A 92 21.92 1.58 -1.29
C ILE A 92 22.33 1.31 0.15
N GLU A 93 22.02 2.23 1.03
CA GLU A 93 22.06 2.02 2.47
C GLU A 93 20.76 1.35 2.91
N LEU A 94 20.80 0.08 3.31
CA LEU A 94 19.62 -0.67 3.74
C LEU A 94 19.78 -1.15 5.19
N THR A 95 18.69 -1.04 5.97
CA THR A 95 18.60 -1.63 7.31
C THR A 95 17.34 -2.45 7.44
N ILE A 96 17.47 -3.71 7.85
CA ILE A 96 16.36 -4.65 8.00
C ILE A 96 16.23 -5.02 9.48
N SER A 97 15.02 -4.91 10.02
CA SER A 97 14.76 -5.28 11.41
C SER A 97 15.00 -6.77 11.66
N PRO A 98 15.84 -7.14 12.65
CA PRO A 98 16.01 -8.54 13.03
C PRO A 98 14.73 -9.19 13.55
N ARG A 99 13.74 -8.38 13.95
CA ARG A 99 12.44 -8.83 14.46
C ARG A 99 11.39 -9.04 13.37
N ALA A 100 11.69 -8.76 12.10
CA ALA A 100 10.77 -9.00 11.00
C ALA A 100 10.51 -10.52 10.83
N HIS A 101 9.22 -10.87 10.64
CA HIS A 101 8.81 -12.28 10.48
C HIS A 101 9.03 -12.73 9.03
N ILE A 102 9.47 -13.97 8.88
CA ILE A 102 9.78 -14.57 7.59
C ILE A 102 8.55 -15.29 7.04
N VAL A 103 8.28 -15.11 5.77
CA VAL A 103 7.29 -15.89 5.01
C VAL A 103 7.95 -17.17 4.53
N LEU A 104 7.40 -18.31 4.92
CA LEU A 104 7.85 -19.65 4.57
C LEU A 104 6.98 -20.27 3.48
N GLY A 105 7.46 -21.34 2.85
CA GLY A 105 6.69 -22.13 1.88
C GLY A 105 5.38 -22.68 2.46
N ILE A 106 5.41 -23.13 3.72
CA ILE A 106 4.21 -23.57 4.44
C ILE A 106 3.12 -22.47 4.48
N HIS A 107 3.52 -21.20 4.63
CA HIS A 107 2.55 -20.09 4.64
C HIS A 107 1.89 -19.93 3.27
N ARG A 108 2.64 -20.10 2.16
CA ARG A 108 2.09 -20.01 0.80
C ARG A 108 1.16 -21.19 0.49
N GLU A 109 1.55 -22.41 0.91
CA GLU A 109 0.71 -23.60 0.74
C GLU A 109 -0.61 -23.47 1.54
N LEU A 110 -0.54 -22.97 2.78
CA LEU A 110 -1.72 -22.73 3.60
C LEU A 110 -2.61 -21.63 3.05
N ASP A 111 -2.04 -20.54 2.52
CA ASP A 111 -2.79 -19.46 1.88
C ASP A 111 -3.56 -19.96 0.66
N GLY A 112 -2.92 -20.78 -0.18
CA GLY A 112 -3.57 -21.45 -1.31
C GLY A 112 -4.70 -22.36 -0.87
N TYR A 113 -4.45 -23.22 0.12
CA TYR A 113 -5.44 -24.14 0.65
C TYR A 113 -6.67 -23.43 1.24
N LEU A 114 -6.44 -22.37 2.03
CA LEU A 114 -7.53 -21.58 2.61
C LEU A 114 -8.40 -20.89 1.55
N GLU A 115 -7.81 -20.46 0.43
CA GLU A 115 -8.59 -19.94 -0.71
C GLU A 115 -9.38 -21.04 -1.42
N ASP A 116 -8.78 -22.21 -1.61
CA ASP A 116 -9.40 -23.32 -2.34
C ASP A 116 -10.62 -23.91 -1.57
N ILE A 117 -10.53 -24.07 -0.23
CA ILE A 117 -11.64 -24.59 0.59
C ILE A 117 -12.83 -23.62 0.69
N ARG A 118 -12.61 -22.32 0.44
CA ARG A 118 -13.69 -21.31 0.39
C ARG A 118 -14.57 -21.41 -0.85
N GLY A 119 -14.21 -22.24 -1.82
CA GLY A 119 -15.07 -22.64 -2.93
C GLY A 119 -15.62 -21.50 -3.79
N GLY A 120 -14.79 -20.73 -4.44
CA GLY A 120 -15.19 -19.63 -5.32
C GLY A 120 -15.72 -18.35 -4.62
N LYS A 121 -15.86 -18.37 -3.30
CA LYS A 121 -16.14 -17.22 -2.44
C LYS A 121 -14.91 -16.84 -1.61
N GLY A 122 -13.72 -17.04 -2.16
CA GLY A 122 -12.45 -16.68 -1.53
C GLY A 122 -12.34 -15.18 -1.26
N ILE A 123 -11.36 -14.80 -0.43
CA ILE A 123 -11.02 -13.38 -0.18
C ILE A 123 -10.38 -12.77 -1.43
N GLY A 124 -9.82 -13.62 -2.32
CA GLY A 124 -9.06 -13.20 -3.48
C GLY A 124 -7.63 -12.82 -3.11
N THR A 125 -6.98 -13.58 -2.22
CA THR A 125 -5.61 -13.34 -1.78
C THR A 125 -4.61 -13.38 -2.95
N THR A 126 -3.41 -12.87 -2.71
CA THR A 126 -2.30 -12.95 -3.66
C THR A 126 -1.59 -14.30 -3.61
N ARG A 127 -1.97 -15.20 -2.73
CA ARG A 127 -1.32 -16.49 -2.44
C ARG A 127 0.17 -16.35 -2.10
N ARG A 128 0.56 -15.20 -1.49
CA ARG A 128 1.93 -14.92 -1.04
C ARG A 128 2.20 -15.33 0.40
N GLY A 129 1.23 -15.98 1.07
CA GLY A 129 1.38 -16.50 2.43
C GLY A 129 1.34 -15.46 3.54
N ILE A 130 0.88 -14.24 3.27
CA ILE A 130 0.90 -13.15 4.27
C ILE A 130 -0.10 -13.42 5.40
N GLY A 131 -1.32 -13.89 5.08
CA GLY A 131 -2.33 -14.27 6.06
C GLY A 131 -1.82 -15.35 7.02
N PRO A 132 -1.37 -16.50 6.52
CA PRO A 132 -0.77 -17.54 7.36
C PRO A 132 0.47 -17.09 8.14
N ALA A 133 1.35 -16.26 7.57
CA ALA A 133 2.48 -15.70 8.31
C ALA A 133 2.02 -14.82 9.47
N ALA A 134 0.95 -14.05 9.30
CA ALA A 134 0.30 -13.30 10.37
C ALA A 134 -0.29 -14.25 11.44
N MET A 135 -1.00 -15.29 11.04
CA MET A 135 -1.51 -16.31 11.98
C MET A 135 -0.38 -16.90 12.85
N PHE A 136 0.76 -17.24 12.24
CA PHE A 136 1.91 -17.78 12.96
C PHE A 136 2.55 -16.74 13.88
N LYS A 137 2.65 -15.49 13.46
CA LYS A 137 3.15 -14.38 14.30
C LYS A 137 2.30 -14.21 15.55
N TYR A 138 0.98 -14.11 15.42
CA TYR A 138 0.06 -13.94 16.55
C TYR A 138 -0.08 -15.23 17.37
N GLY A 139 0.07 -16.39 16.76
CA GLY A 139 0.19 -17.70 17.43
C GLY A 139 1.53 -17.88 18.17
N ARG A 140 2.49 -16.97 17.99
CA ARG A 140 3.83 -17.02 18.60
C ARG A 140 4.66 -18.25 18.19
N ILE A 141 4.43 -18.74 16.97
CA ILE A 141 5.14 -19.87 16.37
C ILE A 141 5.89 -19.48 15.09
N GLY A 142 5.75 -18.22 14.64
CA GLY A 142 6.43 -17.69 13.45
C GLY A 142 7.92 -17.46 13.69
N LEU A 143 8.74 -17.59 12.64
CA LEU A 143 10.15 -17.32 12.66
C LEU A 143 10.48 -15.88 12.26
N ARG A 144 11.42 -15.27 12.97
CA ARG A 144 12.00 -13.96 12.66
C ARG A 144 13.39 -14.13 12.04
N ILE A 145 13.91 -13.10 11.42
CA ILE A 145 15.31 -13.12 10.91
C ILE A 145 16.29 -13.50 12.01
N ILE A 146 16.14 -12.92 13.21
CA ILE A 146 17.07 -13.16 14.33
C ILE A 146 17.06 -14.62 14.78
N ASP A 147 15.91 -15.29 14.73
CA ASP A 147 15.80 -16.67 15.17
C ASP A 147 16.59 -17.63 14.25
N ILE A 148 16.70 -17.29 12.96
CA ILE A 148 17.57 -18.02 12.01
C ILE A 148 19.06 -17.70 12.24
N ILE A 149 19.40 -16.42 12.44
CA ILE A 149 20.78 -15.96 12.64
C ILE A 149 21.40 -16.57 13.90
N GLU A 150 20.63 -16.61 15.00
CA GLU A 150 21.07 -17.12 16.29
C GLU A 150 20.88 -18.64 16.45
N ASN A 151 20.33 -19.29 15.42
CA ASN A 151 19.98 -20.72 15.46
C ASN A 151 19.02 -21.08 16.62
N ASN A 152 18.13 -20.13 16.96
CA ASN A 152 17.14 -20.30 18.03
C ASN A 152 15.81 -20.80 17.47
N ILE A 153 15.82 -22.00 16.87
CA ILE A 153 14.62 -22.61 16.26
C ILE A 153 14.19 -23.74 17.19
N SER A 154 13.02 -23.55 17.80
CA SER A 154 12.45 -24.56 18.70
C SER A 154 11.95 -25.76 17.92
N ASN A 155 12.42 -26.96 18.27
CA ASN A 155 11.88 -28.22 17.75
C ASN A 155 10.41 -28.43 18.12
N ASP A 156 9.95 -27.86 19.24
CA ASP A 156 8.54 -27.93 19.65
C ASP A 156 7.65 -27.11 18.72
N ASN A 157 8.12 -25.95 18.22
CA ASN A 157 7.40 -25.20 17.19
C ASN A 157 7.24 -26.02 15.91
N LEU A 158 8.28 -26.77 15.52
CA LEU A 158 8.23 -27.69 14.38
C LEU A 158 7.16 -28.77 14.53
N ARG A 159 7.17 -29.45 15.68
CA ARG A 159 6.19 -30.49 16.00
C ARG A 159 4.77 -29.92 16.06
N PHE A 160 4.62 -28.75 16.67
CA PHE A 160 3.33 -28.08 16.78
C PHE A 160 2.78 -27.69 15.39
N ILE A 161 3.60 -27.09 14.54
CA ILE A 161 3.23 -26.76 13.15
C ILE A 161 2.84 -28.02 12.38
N SER A 162 3.65 -29.08 12.45
CA SER A 162 3.38 -30.36 11.80
C SER A 162 2.07 -30.99 12.29
N SER A 163 1.78 -30.90 13.59
CA SER A 163 0.54 -31.43 14.18
C SER A 163 -0.70 -30.64 13.78
N LEU A 164 -0.61 -29.31 13.70
CA LEU A 164 -1.70 -28.44 13.24
C LEU A 164 -2.03 -28.64 11.77
N MET A 165 -1.01 -28.87 10.96
CA MET A 165 -1.16 -28.98 9.52
C MET A 165 -1.40 -30.40 9.02
N GLY A 166 -1.29 -31.40 9.90
CA GLY A 166 -1.76 -32.82 9.88
C GLY A 166 -1.50 -33.68 8.66
N TRP A 167 -1.01 -33.16 7.51
CA TRP A 167 -1.23 -33.93 6.29
C TRP A 167 -0.39 -33.60 5.05
N LYS A 168 0.33 -32.49 4.96
CA LYS A 168 1.09 -32.15 3.72
C LYS A 168 2.46 -31.54 3.93
N TYR A 169 2.77 -31.03 5.11
CA TYR A 169 4.07 -30.43 5.36
C TYR A 169 4.86 -31.30 6.35
N SER A 170 5.77 -32.10 5.82
CA SER A 170 6.60 -32.96 6.66
C SER A 170 7.59 -32.12 7.45
N GLU A 171 7.94 -32.57 8.66
CA GLU A 171 9.03 -31.99 9.46
C GLU A 171 10.32 -31.86 8.62
N TYR A 172 10.60 -32.82 7.76
CA TYR A 172 11.72 -32.81 6.83
C TYR A 172 11.69 -31.58 5.89
N LYS A 173 10.55 -31.30 5.25
CA LYS A 173 10.41 -30.17 4.30
C LYS A 173 10.61 -28.82 5.00
N TYR A 174 10.16 -28.68 6.23
CA TYR A 174 10.38 -27.48 7.01
C TYR A 174 11.87 -27.29 7.38
N VAL A 175 12.52 -28.37 7.84
CA VAL A 175 13.95 -28.35 8.20
C VAL A 175 14.82 -27.98 6.98
N GLU A 176 14.52 -28.55 5.82
CA GLU A 176 15.22 -28.20 4.57
C GLU A 176 15.01 -26.74 4.19
N GLU A 177 13.78 -26.24 4.27
CA GLU A 177 13.49 -24.83 3.98
C GLU A 177 14.24 -23.88 4.93
N VAL A 178 14.25 -24.16 6.22
CA VAL A 178 15.01 -23.36 7.20
C VAL A 178 16.51 -23.40 6.90
N ARG A 179 17.03 -24.54 6.48
CA ARG A 179 18.44 -24.69 6.10
C ARG A 179 18.80 -23.86 4.87
N GLU A 180 17.94 -23.87 3.83
CA GLU A 180 18.12 -23.03 2.65
C GLU A 180 18.06 -21.54 3.00
N LEU A 181 17.05 -21.14 3.82
CA LEU A 181 16.89 -19.76 4.24
C LEU A 181 18.09 -19.22 5.01
N ARG A 182 18.80 -20.05 5.77
CA ARG A 182 20.01 -19.63 6.47
C ARG A 182 21.06 -19.12 5.47
N SER A 183 21.32 -19.87 4.40
CA SER A 183 22.24 -19.47 3.33
C SER A 183 21.79 -18.19 2.63
N GLU A 184 20.48 -17.98 2.47
CA GLU A 184 19.94 -16.77 1.86
C GLU A 184 20.01 -15.56 2.81
N ILE A 185 19.74 -15.75 4.09
CA ILE A 185 19.88 -14.69 5.11
C ILE A 185 21.33 -14.24 5.25
N ASP A 186 22.31 -15.14 5.12
CA ASP A 186 23.72 -14.78 5.14
C ASP A 186 24.09 -13.77 4.04
N LYS A 187 23.43 -13.82 2.88
CA LYS A 187 23.64 -12.84 1.78
C LYS A 187 23.19 -11.43 2.14
N ILE A 188 22.18 -11.31 3.01
CA ILE A 188 21.60 -10.04 3.45
C ILE A 188 21.97 -9.69 4.90
N ARG A 189 22.76 -10.51 5.58
CA ARG A 189 23.13 -10.36 7.00
C ARG A 189 23.72 -8.98 7.31
N ARG A 190 24.50 -8.43 6.38
CA ARG A 190 25.11 -7.09 6.48
C ARG A 190 24.09 -5.95 6.63
N TYR A 191 22.84 -6.19 6.19
CA TYR A 191 21.75 -5.21 6.28
C TYR A 191 20.90 -5.36 7.54
N VAL A 192 21.09 -6.45 8.32
CA VAL A 192 20.28 -6.70 9.53
C VAL A 192 20.79 -5.81 10.66
N GLY A 193 19.91 -4.97 11.20
CA GLY A 193 20.29 -3.99 12.22
C GLY A 193 19.11 -3.30 12.93
N ASN A 194 19.42 -2.38 13.81
CA ASN A 194 18.45 -1.67 14.62
C ASN A 194 17.79 -0.53 13.83
N VAL A 195 16.64 -0.80 13.23
CA VAL A 195 15.86 0.15 12.43
C VAL A 195 15.44 1.37 13.24
N SER A 196 15.01 1.20 14.49
CA SER A 196 14.57 2.32 15.31
C SER A 196 15.72 3.31 15.64
N ASN A 197 16.93 2.81 15.81
CA ASN A 197 18.09 3.68 16.02
C ASN A 197 18.47 4.46 14.75
N VAL A 198 18.40 3.81 13.58
CA VAL A 198 18.65 4.50 12.31
C VAL A 198 17.63 5.61 12.09
N ILE A 199 16.34 5.34 12.34
CA ILE A 199 15.28 6.35 12.22
C ILE A 199 15.51 7.52 13.18
N ARG A 200 15.76 7.24 14.46
CA ARG A 200 16.01 8.28 15.47
C ARG A 200 17.21 9.14 15.14
N SER A 201 18.29 8.53 14.69
CA SER A 201 19.49 9.27 14.27
C SER A 201 19.17 10.27 13.16
N GLU A 202 18.42 9.87 12.13
CA GLU A 202 18.04 10.79 11.05
C GLU A 202 17.11 11.91 11.55
N LEU A 203 16.10 11.58 12.36
CA LEU A 203 15.19 12.57 12.93
C LEU A 203 15.88 13.57 13.85
N GLN A 204 16.82 13.11 14.70
CA GLN A 204 17.62 13.97 15.60
C GLN A 204 18.53 14.90 14.82
N ASN A 205 19.05 14.45 13.68
CA ASN A 205 19.84 15.29 12.76
C ASN A 205 18.97 16.24 11.89
N GLY A 206 17.66 16.35 12.18
CA GLY A 206 16.75 17.23 11.45
C GLY A 206 16.35 16.73 10.06
N GLN A 207 16.72 15.48 9.71
CA GLN A 207 16.47 14.91 8.40
C GLN A 207 15.03 14.42 8.26
N THR A 208 14.44 14.56 7.07
CA THR A 208 13.12 14.02 6.76
C THR A 208 13.19 12.50 6.60
N VAL A 209 12.29 11.80 7.31
CA VAL A 209 12.06 10.36 7.19
C VAL A 209 10.65 10.11 6.66
N ILE A 210 10.53 9.35 5.57
CA ILE A 210 9.25 8.96 4.98
C ILE A 210 8.90 7.54 5.44
N PHE A 211 7.73 7.37 6.06
CA PHE A 211 7.17 6.07 6.43
C PHE A 211 6.16 5.66 5.36
N GLU A 212 6.53 4.69 4.52
CA GLU A 212 5.74 4.23 3.40
C GLU A 212 4.86 3.04 3.80
N GLY A 213 3.53 3.27 3.78
CA GLY A 213 2.54 2.22 4.03
C GLY A 213 2.26 1.35 2.81
N ALA A 214 1.87 0.11 3.05
CA ALA A 214 1.36 -0.83 2.06
C ALA A 214 -0.16 -0.88 2.10
N GLN A 215 -0.77 -1.24 0.97
CA GLN A 215 -2.22 -1.33 0.77
C GLN A 215 -2.92 0.04 1.02
N GLY A 216 -4.17 0.02 1.47
CA GLY A 216 -4.95 1.22 1.77
C GLY A 216 -5.82 1.01 2.99
N THR A 217 -6.34 2.08 3.56
CA THR A 217 -7.12 2.09 4.81
C THR A 217 -8.30 1.12 4.81
N MET A 218 -8.99 0.99 3.68
CA MET A 218 -10.16 0.11 3.56
C MET A 218 -9.80 -1.38 3.49
N LEU A 219 -8.51 -1.71 3.43
CA LEU A 219 -7.96 -3.05 3.55
C LEU A 219 -7.35 -3.34 4.94
N ASP A 220 -7.51 -2.43 5.90
CA ASP A 220 -7.05 -2.64 7.27
C ASP A 220 -7.76 -3.84 7.92
N LEU A 221 -7.03 -4.62 8.71
CA LEU A 221 -7.54 -5.86 9.31
C LEU A 221 -8.73 -5.62 10.24
N ASP A 222 -8.69 -4.54 11.03
CA ASP A 222 -9.69 -4.23 12.07
C ASP A 222 -10.74 -3.24 11.60
N HIS A 223 -10.34 -2.24 10.80
CA HIS A 223 -11.16 -1.09 10.40
C HIS A 223 -11.55 -1.08 8.92
N GLY A 224 -11.06 -2.04 8.14
CA GLY A 224 -11.40 -2.19 6.71
C GLY A 224 -12.69 -2.98 6.48
N THR A 225 -12.87 -3.40 5.24
CA THR A 225 -14.05 -4.16 4.78
C THR A 225 -13.93 -5.67 5.08
N TYR A 226 -13.77 -6.04 6.36
CA TYR A 226 -13.63 -7.45 6.80
C TYR A 226 -14.81 -8.32 6.31
N PRO A 227 -14.57 -9.56 5.78
CA PRO A 227 -13.29 -10.28 5.75
C PRO A 227 -12.40 -9.97 4.51
N TYR A 228 -12.80 -9.07 3.62
CA TYR A 228 -12.09 -8.73 2.39
C TYR A 228 -11.03 -7.64 2.66
N VAL A 229 -10.03 -8.01 3.46
CA VAL A 229 -8.96 -7.14 3.97
C VAL A 229 -7.60 -7.81 3.83
N THR A 230 -6.51 -7.08 4.12
CA THR A 230 -5.18 -7.66 4.29
C THR A 230 -4.93 -8.06 5.74
N SER A 231 -3.96 -8.94 5.98
CA SER A 231 -3.65 -9.44 7.31
C SER A 231 -2.60 -8.58 8.03
N SER A 232 -2.71 -7.27 7.88
CA SER A 232 -1.86 -6.30 8.58
C SER A 232 -2.62 -5.00 8.81
N THR A 233 -2.16 -4.21 9.79
CA THR A 233 -2.68 -2.85 10.02
C THR A 233 -2.12 -1.92 8.96
N THR A 234 -3.01 -1.25 8.21
CA THR A 234 -2.67 -0.33 7.11
C THR A 234 -2.82 1.13 7.49
N LEU A 235 -3.12 1.41 8.75
CA LEU A 235 -3.33 2.74 9.29
C LEU A 235 -2.00 3.46 9.59
N ALA A 236 -2.04 4.78 9.65
CA ALA A 236 -0.88 5.60 10.01
C ALA A 236 -0.32 5.28 11.41
N SER A 237 -1.19 4.88 12.35
CA SER A 237 -0.80 4.46 13.71
C SER A 237 0.16 3.25 13.72
N ALA A 238 0.10 2.39 12.71
CA ALA A 238 0.99 1.25 12.56
C ALA A 238 2.44 1.64 12.25
N ALA A 239 2.70 2.86 11.77
CA ALA A 239 4.05 3.29 11.40
C ALA A 239 5.00 3.25 12.60
N ALA A 240 4.62 3.84 13.72
CA ALA A 240 5.45 3.84 14.92
C ALA A 240 5.64 2.42 15.49
N HIS A 241 4.56 1.65 15.59
CA HIS A 241 4.60 0.26 16.08
C HIS A 241 5.47 -0.64 15.19
N GLY A 242 5.27 -0.54 13.86
CA GLY A 242 5.94 -1.40 12.87
C GLY A 242 7.46 -1.20 12.79
N VAL A 243 8.00 -0.11 13.33
CA VAL A 243 9.44 0.18 13.33
C VAL A 243 10.04 0.35 14.71
N GLY A 244 9.23 0.39 15.78
CA GLY A 244 9.68 0.48 17.17
C GLY A 244 10.14 1.89 17.58
N ILE A 245 9.39 2.92 17.18
CA ILE A 245 9.58 4.32 17.61
C ILE A 245 8.36 4.84 18.37
N SER A 246 8.47 6.02 18.97
CA SER A 246 7.34 6.69 19.62
C SER A 246 6.40 7.32 18.58
N LEU A 247 5.10 7.37 18.88
CA LEU A 247 4.15 8.15 18.10
C LEU A 247 4.52 9.64 18.01
N LYS A 248 5.19 10.18 19.03
CA LYS A 248 5.66 11.57 19.06
C LYS A 248 6.78 11.88 18.05
N GLU A 249 7.39 10.84 17.46
CA GLU A 249 8.41 10.98 16.42
C GLU A 249 7.79 11.10 15.01
N LEU A 250 6.46 10.90 14.90
CA LEU A 250 5.68 11.15 13.69
C LEU A 250 5.08 12.57 13.77
N SER A 251 5.24 13.35 12.72
CA SER A 251 4.83 14.76 12.69
C SER A 251 3.74 15.08 11.68
N GLU A 252 3.55 14.24 10.68
CA GLU A 252 2.61 14.50 9.60
C GLU A 252 2.08 13.20 8.99
N VAL A 253 0.78 13.14 8.74
CA VAL A 253 0.12 12.05 8.03
C VAL A 253 -0.37 12.54 6.67
N ILE A 254 0.12 11.94 5.61
CA ILE A 254 -0.20 12.26 4.22
C ILE A 254 -1.09 11.17 3.65
N GLY A 255 -2.34 11.53 3.34
CA GLY A 255 -3.31 10.64 2.70
C GLY A 255 -3.20 10.70 1.17
N ILE A 256 -3.00 9.56 0.53
CA ILE A 256 -3.00 9.46 -0.94
C ILE A 256 -4.36 8.97 -1.41
N VAL A 257 -4.94 9.70 -2.33
CA VAL A 257 -6.26 9.46 -2.93
C VAL A 257 -6.12 9.37 -4.43
N LYS A 258 -6.61 8.31 -5.04
CA LYS A 258 -6.81 8.23 -6.47
C LYS A 258 -8.09 9.01 -6.85
N ALA A 259 -8.08 9.74 -7.94
CA ALA A 259 -9.23 10.52 -8.42
C ALA A 259 -10.49 9.69 -8.74
N TYR A 260 -10.41 8.39 -8.64
CA TYR A 260 -11.50 7.41 -8.71
C TYR A 260 -11.17 6.25 -7.77
N THR A 261 -12.04 5.27 -7.66
CA THR A 261 -11.81 4.15 -6.75
C THR A 261 -11.50 2.87 -7.53
N THR A 262 -10.57 2.08 -7.01
CA THR A 262 -10.30 0.74 -7.57
C THR A 262 -10.23 -0.29 -6.47
N ARG A 263 -10.60 -1.53 -6.80
CA ARG A 263 -10.50 -2.67 -5.90
C ARG A 263 -10.05 -3.92 -6.64
N VAL A 264 -9.11 -4.66 -6.07
CA VAL A 264 -8.77 -6.02 -6.50
C VAL A 264 -9.49 -7.01 -5.60
N GLY A 265 -10.03 -8.09 -6.19
CA GLY A 265 -10.71 -9.15 -5.44
C GLY A 265 -12.13 -8.81 -5.04
N GLU A 266 -12.64 -9.62 -4.11
CA GLU A 266 -14.03 -9.59 -3.70
C GLU A 266 -14.32 -8.51 -2.64
N GLY A 267 -15.58 -8.39 -2.28
CA GLY A 267 -16.07 -7.46 -1.29
C GLY A 267 -16.75 -6.22 -1.90
N PRO A 268 -17.37 -5.38 -1.06
CA PRO A 268 -18.18 -4.26 -1.54
C PRO A 268 -17.33 -3.14 -2.16
N LEU A 269 -17.87 -2.56 -3.22
CA LEU A 269 -17.38 -1.33 -3.85
C LEU A 269 -18.63 -0.48 -4.18
N PRO A 270 -19.15 0.34 -3.24
CA PRO A 270 -20.45 1.00 -3.38
C PRO A 270 -20.60 1.84 -4.64
N THR A 271 -19.51 2.45 -5.10
CA THR A 271 -19.48 3.34 -6.26
C THR A 271 -19.09 2.63 -7.57
N GLU A 272 -19.18 1.30 -7.61
CA GLU A 272 -18.71 0.50 -8.75
C GLU A 272 -19.36 0.91 -10.07
N ILE A 273 -18.55 1.01 -11.10
CA ILE A 273 -18.93 1.30 -12.48
C ILE A 273 -18.85 0.01 -13.29
N SER A 274 -19.82 -0.22 -14.14
CA SER A 274 -19.88 -1.38 -15.04
C SER A 274 -19.88 -0.97 -16.51
N GLY A 275 -19.69 -1.96 -17.39
CA GLY A 275 -19.79 -1.79 -18.83
C GLY A 275 -18.61 -1.02 -19.44
N LYS A 276 -18.87 -0.37 -20.59
CA LYS A 276 -17.83 0.28 -21.42
C LYS A 276 -17.03 1.35 -20.70
N LEU A 277 -17.66 2.13 -19.83
CA LEU A 277 -16.99 3.19 -19.08
C LEU A 277 -15.95 2.63 -18.10
N ALA A 278 -16.29 1.55 -17.39
CA ALA A 278 -15.33 0.88 -16.49
C ALA A 278 -14.12 0.36 -17.27
N GLU A 279 -14.37 -0.23 -18.45
CA GLU A 279 -13.30 -0.74 -19.31
C GLU A 279 -12.41 0.39 -19.85
N GLU A 280 -12.99 1.50 -20.27
CA GLU A 280 -12.24 2.68 -20.72
C GLU A 280 -11.31 3.21 -19.63
N ILE A 281 -11.83 3.40 -18.40
CA ILE A 281 -11.02 3.88 -17.26
C ILE A 281 -9.93 2.85 -16.90
N ARG A 282 -10.27 1.54 -16.92
CA ARG A 282 -9.32 0.46 -16.64
C ARG A 282 -8.15 0.46 -17.62
N MET A 283 -8.44 0.58 -18.91
CA MET A 283 -7.39 0.58 -19.94
C MET A 283 -6.53 1.84 -19.87
N LYS A 284 -7.13 3.02 -19.69
CA LYS A 284 -6.39 4.28 -19.55
C LYS A 284 -5.51 4.29 -18.29
N GLY A 285 -6.04 3.85 -17.17
CA GLY A 285 -5.35 3.79 -15.88
C GLY A 285 -4.41 2.60 -15.74
N LYS A 286 -4.36 1.69 -16.72
CA LYS A 286 -3.64 0.40 -16.64
C LYS A 286 -4.02 -0.37 -15.36
N GLU A 287 -5.31 -0.41 -15.05
CA GLU A 287 -5.83 -0.92 -13.77
C GLU A 287 -5.87 -2.44 -13.74
N PHE A 288 -4.67 -3.02 -13.62
CA PHE A 288 -4.42 -4.44 -13.43
C PHE A 288 -3.55 -4.65 -12.18
N GLY A 289 -3.80 -5.71 -11.43
CA GLY A 289 -3.06 -5.99 -10.21
C GLY A 289 -1.57 -6.20 -10.48
N ALA A 290 -0.70 -5.44 -9.78
CA ALA A 290 0.74 -5.49 -10.00
C ALA A 290 1.35 -6.90 -9.77
N THR A 291 0.79 -7.65 -8.82
CA THR A 291 1.27 -9.00 -8.45
C THR A 291 0.56 -10.10 -9.24
N THR A 292 -0.73 -9.97 -9.50
CA THR A 292 -1.57 -11.06 -10.04
C THR A 292 -2.02 -10.82 -11.49
N GLY A 293 -1.86 -9.62 -12.03
CA GLY A 293 -2.37 -9.23 -13.34
C GLY A 293 -3.90 -9.17 -13.44
N ARG A 294 -4.64 -9.45 -12.36
CA ARG A 294 -6.12 -9.43 -12.37
C ARG A 294 -6.65 -8.02 -12.67
N PRO A 295 -7.71 -7.88 -13.49
CA PRO A 295 -8.34 -6.59 -13.73
C PRO A 295 -8.90 -6.04 -12.41
N ARG A 296 -8.67 -4.75 -12.17
CA ARG A 296 -9.26 -4.05 -11.02
C ARG A 296 -10.70 -3.66 -11.35
N ARG A 297 -11.58 -3.78 -10.37
CA ARG A 297 -12.91 -3.20 -10.39
C ARG A 297 -12.76 -1.69 -10.28
N ILE A 298 -13.59 -0.95 -11.00
CA ILE A 298 -13.54 0.52 -11.09
C ILE A 298 -14.76 1.11 -10.42
N GLY A 299 -14.59 2.15 -9.65
CA GLY A 299 -15.67 2.92 -9.03
C GLY A 299 -15.42 4.44 -9.13
N TRP A 300 -16.47 5.23 -9.02
CA TRP A 300 -16.35 6.67 -8.83
C TRP A 300 -15.66 7.01 -7.51
N LEU A 301 -15.09 8.20 -7.42
CA LEU A 301 -14.53 8.70 -6.15
C LEU A 301 -15.62 8.70 -5.07
N ASP A 302 -15.28 8.23 -3.87
CA ASP A 302 -16.18 8.08 -2.75
C ASP A 302 -15.72 8.95 -1.58
N LEU A 303 -16.26 10.16 -1.48
CA LEU A 303 -15.91 11.10 -0.42
C LEU A 303 -16.45 10.69 0.95
N PHE A 304 -17.54 9.94 0.97
CA PHE A 304 -18.09 9.45 2.24
C PHE A 304 -17.16 8.42 2.88
N GLN A 305 -16.66 7.48 2.08
CA GLN A 305 -15.63 6.53 2.47
C GLN A 305 -14.30 7.24 2.82
N LEU A 306 -13.89 8.22 2.00
CA LEU A 306 -12.65 8.96 2.23
C LEU A 306 -12.67 9.78 3.53
N ASN A 307 -13.82 10.36 3.90
CA ASN A 307 -13.96 11.06 5.17
C ASN A 307 -13.76 10.11 6.37
N TYR A 308 -14.31 8.90 6.31
CA TYR A 308 -14.06 7.85 7.29
C TYR A 308 -12.57 7.52 7.37
N ALA A 309 -11.94 7.23 6.23
CA ALA A 309 -10.53 6.87 6.19
C ALA A 309 -9.60 7.99 6.66
N ALA A 310 -9.88 9.23 6.28
CA ALA A 310 -9.09 10.39 6.67
C ALA A 310 -9.17 10.68 8.17
N ARG A 311 -10.36 10.60 8.75
CA ARG A 311 -10.56 10.77 10.21
C ARG A 311 -9.86 9.68 11.01
N LEU A 312 -9.97 8.42 10.57
CA LEU A 312 -9.35 7.26 11.24
C LEU A 312 -7.82 7.39 11.31
N ASN A 313 -7.23 8.01 10.30
CA ASN A 313 -5.78 8.17 10.20
C ASN A 313 -5.26 9.53 10.72
N GLY A 314 -6.13 10.48 11.02
CA GLY A 314 -5.73 11.83 11.38
C GLY A 314 -4.94 12.52 10.27
N VAL A 315 -5.47 12.50 9.03
CA VAL A 315 -4.77 13.00 7.84
C VAL A 315 -4.62 14.52 7.89
N ASP A 316 -3.39 15.00 7.76
CA ASP A 316 -3.07 16.44 7.74
C ASP A 316 -3.13 17.03 6.33
N LYS A 317 -2.79 16.23 5.31
CA LYS A 317 -2.68 16.66 3.90
C LYS A 317 -3.10 15.55 2.96
N LEU A 318 -3.66 15.95 1.81
CA LEU A 318 -4.01 15.04 0.74
C LEU A 318 -3.07 15.18 -0.46
N ILE A 319 -2.87 14.05 -1.13
CA ILE A 319 -2.26 13.98 -2.47
C ILE A 319 -3.27 13.29 -3.38
N ILE A 320 -3.67 13.96 -4.46
CA ILE A 320 -4.56 13.38 -5.47
C ILE A 320 -3.74 12.84 -6.64
N THR A 321 -4.02 11.60 -7.03
CA THR A 321 -3.34 10.92 -8.13
C THR A 321 -4.31 10.52 -9.24
N HIS A 322 -3.78 10.15 -10.41
CA HIS A 322 -4.55 9.62 -11.53
C HIS A 322 -5.64 10.53 -12.09
N LEU A 323 -5.48 11.85 -11.99
CA LEU A 323 -6.40 12.79 -12.65
C LEU A 323 -6.34 12.70 -14.18
N ASP A 324 -5.18 12.36 -14.72
CA ASP A 324 -4.96 12.09 -16.14
C ASP A 324 -5.81 10.92 -16.65
N THR A 325 -6.08 9.93 -15.85
CA THR A 325 -6.92 8.77 -16.23
C THR A 325 -8.37 9.16 -16.53
N LEU A 326 -8.92 10.17 -15.83
CA LEU A 326 -10.27 10.65 -16.04
C LEU A 326 -10.42 11.65 -17.20
N SER A 327 -9.32 12.02 -17.85
CA SER A 327 -9.34 12.92 -19.01
C SER A 327 -10.20 12.37 -20.15
N GLY A 328 -10.89 13.26 -20.87
CA GLY A 328 -11.78 12.92 -21.98
C GLY A 328 -13.18 12.51 -21.55
N LEU A 329 -13.47 12.40 -20.26
CA LEU A 329 -14.83 12.24 -19.75
C LEU A 329 -15.52 13.61 -19.67
N THR A 330 -16.73 13.72 -20.16
CA THR A 330 -17.49 14.99 -20.16
C THR A 330 -18.13 15.28 -18.79
N LYS A 331 -18.47 14.24 -18.06
CA LYS A 331 -19.09 14.30 -16.73
C LYS A 331 -18.42 13.29 -15.80
N LEU A 332 -18.23 13.69 -14.56
CA LEU A 332 -17.70 12.86 -13.47
C LEU A 332 -18.73 12.78 -12.35
N LYS A 333 -18.84 11.63 -11.73
CA LYS A 333 -19.65 11.46 -10.52
C LYS A 333 -18.73 11.34 -9.31
N VAL A 334 -19.11 11.97 -8.21
CA VAL A 334 -18.41 11.87 -6.93
C VAL A 334 -19.45 11.52 -5.88
N CYS A 335 -19.25 10.42 -5.17
CA CYS A 335 -20.16 10.01 -4.11
C CYS A 335 -19.97 10.90 -2.88
N VAL A 336 -21.06 11.52 -2.43
CA VAL A 336 -21.09 12.46 -1.30
C VAL A 336 -21.83 11.91 -0.09
N GLY A 337 -22.38 10.71 -0.19
CA GLY A 337 -23.13 10.06 0.89
C GLY A 337 -23.73 8.76 0.44
N TYR A 338 -24.32 8.05 1.38
CA TYR A 338 -25.05 6.80 1.12
C TYR A 338 -26.49 6.89 1.60
N GLU A 339 -27.32 6.08 0.95
CA GLU A 339 -28.68 5.76 1.36
C GLU A 339 -28.76 4.26 1.65
N LEU A 340 -29.40 3.86 2.74
CA LEU A 340 -29.65 2.48 3.11
C LEU A 340 -31.11 2.34 3.55
N ASP A 341 -31.84 1.46 2.86
CA ASP A 341 -33.26 1.19 3.14
C ASP A 341 -34.16 2.46 3.08
N GLY A 342 -33.81 3.42 2.20
CA GLY A 342 -34.54 4.70 2.03
C GLY A 342 -34.12 5.81 2.98
N GLU A 343 -33.16 5.56 3.87
CA GLU A 343 -32.67 6.56 4.82
C GLU A 343 -31.21 6.95 4.52
N LYS A 344 -30.91 8.25 4.71
CA LYS A 344 -29.54 8.74 4.56
C LYS A 344 -28.64 8.22 5.68
N VAL A 345 -27.55 7.56 5.30
CA VAL A 345 -26.56 7.04 6.24
C VAL A 345 -25.72 8.18 6.82
N GLN A 346 -25.62 8.25 8.15
CA GLN A 346 -24.88 9.31 8.86
C GLN A 346 -23.41 8.96 9.06
N GLU A 347 -23.10 7.67 9.29
CA GLU A 347 -21.75 7.17 9.55
C GLU A 347 -21.40 6.03 8.58
N PHE A 348 -20.12 5.88 8.27
CA PHE A 348 -19.66 4.82 7.36
C PHE A 348 -20.05 3.43 7.92
N PRO A 349 -20.70 2.56 7.12
CA PRO A 349 -21.16 1.26 7.59
C PRO A 349 -20.03 0.34 8.02
N GLU A 350 -20.05 -0.13 9.26
CA GLU A 350 -19.00 -0.97 9.84
C GLU A 350 -18.97 -2.40 9.32
N THR A 351 -20.07 -2.88 8.73
CA THR A 351 -20.17 -4.27 8.26
C THR A 351 -20.32 -4.36 6.75
N VAL A 352 -19.69 -5.39 6.17
CA VAL A 352 -19.80 -5.68 4.73
C VAL A 352 -21.25 -5.88 4.31
N ASN A 353 -22.07 -6.51 5.14
CA ASN A 353 -23.49 -6.72 4.82
C ASN A 353 -24.23 -5.38 4.64
N ARG A 354 -24.05 -4.43 5.55
CA ARG A 354 -24.65 -3.09 5.40
C ARG A 354 -24.04 -2.35 4.21
N LEU A 355 -22.70 -2.37 4.08
CA LEU A 355 -22.00 -1.67 3.00
C LEU A 355 -22.35 -2.20 1.60
N SER A 356 -22.69 -3.48 1.47
CA SER A 356 -23.14 -4.08 0.20
C SER A 356 -24.56 -3.69 -0.21
N ARG A 357 -25.35 -3.10 0.70
CA ARG A 357 -26.74 -2.71 0.48
C ARG A 357 -26.93 -1.21 0.28
N VAL A 358 -25.89 -0.41 0.50
CA VAL A 358 -26.01 1.04 0.33
C VAL A 358 -26.16 1.42 -1.14
N SER A 359 -26.90 2.49 -1.37
CA SER A 359 -26.99 3.20 -2.65
C SER A 359 -26.19 4.50 -2.55
N PRO A 360 -25.18 4.74 -3.42
CA PRO A 360 -24.40 5.97 -3.37
C PRO A 360 -25.18 7.18 -3.87
N ILE A 361 -25.07 8.29 -3.15
CA ILE A 361 -25.61 9.60 -3.54
C ILE A 361 -24.50 10.36 -4.25
N TYR A 362 -24.74 10.83 -5.48
CA TYR A 362 -23.73 11.46 -6.31
C TYR A 362 -23.94 12.95 -6.49
N ALA A 363 -22.83 13.71 -6.43
CA ALA A 363 -22.69 14.99 -7.10
C ALA A 363 -22.12 14.77 -8.52
N GLU A 364 -22.59 15.55 -9.49
CA GLU A 364 -22.03 15.56 -10.85
C GLU A 364 -21.11 16.76 -11.02
N LEU A 365 -19.95 16.53 -11.57
CA LEU A 365 -18.95 17.55 -11.89
C LEU A 365 -18.63 17.53 -13.39
N GLU A 366 -18.21 18.68 -13.92
CA GLU A 366 -17.71 18.79 -15.27
C GLU A 366 -16.38 18.03 -15.42
N GLY A 367 -16.24 17.25 -16.49
CA GLY A 367 -14.99 16.60 -16.82
C GLY A 367 -14.02 17.52 -17.57
N TRP A 368 -12.92 16.97 -18.03
CA TRP A 368 -11.87 17.73 -18.75
C TRP A 368 -11.31 16.93 -19.92
N ASP A 369 -10.79 17.66 -20.91
CA ASP A 369 -10.18 17.06 -22.07
C ASP A 369 -8.87 16.32 -21.76
N ALA A 370 -8.48 15.41 -22.66
CA ALA A 370 -7.20 14.72 -22.54
C ALA A 370 -6.04 15.74 -22.69
N LEU A 371 -5.10 15.66 -21.76
CA LEU A 371 -3.90 16.49 -21.81
C LEU A 371 -2.83 15.84 -22.68
N THR A 372 -2.27 16.59 -23.62
CA THR A 372 -1.07 16.17 -24.36
C THR A 372 0.16 16.19 -23.45
N ARG A 373 1.23 15.51 -23.86
CA ARG A 373 2.47 15.50 -23.10
C ARG A 373 3.03 16.92 -22.88
N GLU A 374 2.98 17.76 -23.93
CA GLU A 374 3.44 19.14 -23.87
C GLU A 374 2.61 19.99 -22.89
N GLN A 375 1.28 19.75 -22.87
CA GLN A 375 0.41 20.43 -21.90
C GLN A 375 0.74 20.01 -20.47
N VAL A 376 0.97 18.70 -20.21
CA VAL A 376 1.39 18.24 -18.88
C VAL A 376 2.73 18.88 -18.47
N ASP A 377 3.74 18.90 -19.35
CA ASP A 377 5.04 19.52 -19.07
C ASP A 377 4.91 21.04 -18.80
N LYS A 378 4.05 21.74 -19.55
CA LYS A 378 3.72 23.13 -19.32
C LYS A 378 3.07 23.34 -17.94
N ILE A 379 2.04 22.55 -17.62
CA ILE A 379 1.31 22.65 -16.36
C ILE A 379 2.23 22.38 -15.17
N VAL A 380 3.11 21.37 -15.25
CA VAL A 380 4.10 21.07 -14.20
C VAL A 380 5.03 22.27 -13.97
N LYS A 381 5.42 22.98 -15.03
CA LYS A 381 6.29 24.18 -14.95
C LYS A 381 5.55 25.40 -14.40
N GLU A 382 4.32 25.64 -14.82
CA GLU A 382 3.53 26.83 -14.48
C GLU A 382 2.73 26.68 -13.16
N GLY A 383 2.55 25.44 -12.68
CA GLY A 383 1.91 25.13 -11.40
C GLY A 383 0.38 25.05 -11.47
N TYR A 384 -0.26 25.07 -10.29
CA TYR A 384 -1.68 24.81 -10.09
C TYR A 384 -2.61 25.69 -10.95
N GLY A 385 -2.27 26.96 -11.14
CA GLY A 385 -3.07 27.90 -11.93
C GLY A 385 -3.24 27.50 -13.40
N ALA A 386 -2.30 26.74 -13.94
CA ALA A 386 -2.32 26.28 -15.33
C ALA A 386 -3.19 25.03 -15.57
N LEU A 387 -3.68 24.39 -14.52
CA LEU A 387 -4.62 23.28 -14.64
C LEU A 387 -5.92 23.71 -15.32
N PRO A 388 -6.55 22.84 -16.14
CA PRO A 388 -7.89 23.08 -16.66
C PRO A 388 -8.88 23.46 -15.54
N ARG A 389 -9.75 24.42 -15.81
CA ARG A 389 -10.72 24.89 -14.80
C ARG A 389 -11.59 23.77 -14.22
N PRO A 390 -12.13 22.81 -14.99
CA PRO A 390 -12.89 21.70 -14.42
C PRO A 390 -12.05 20.83 -13.48
N MET A 391 -10.77 20.57 -13.82
CA MET A 391 -9.86 19.79 -12.98
C MET A 391 -9.58 20.51 -11.64
N ARG A 392 -9.39 21.83 -11.65
CA ARG A 392 -9.25 22.64 -10.42
C ARG A 392 -10.50 22.56 -9.56
N LYS A 393 -11.69 22.71 -10.16
CA LYS A 393 -12.96 22.56 -9.45
C LYS A 393 -13.16 21.18 -8.82
N TYR A 394 -12.70 20.12 -9.52
CA TYR A 394 -12.73 18.78 -8.95
C TYR A 394 -11.84 18.66 -7.69
N ILE A 395 -10.64 19.19 -7.75
CA ILE A 395 -9.69 19.20 -6.62
C ILE A 395 -10.24 20.02 -5.46
N GLU A 396 -10.76 21.22 -5.74
CA GLU A 396 -11.39 22.11 -4.74
C GLU A 396 -12.61 21.45 -4.10
N PHE A 397 -13.43 20.74 -4.88
CA PHE A 397 -14.57 20.00 -4.36
C PHE A 397 -14.17 18.89 -3.38
N VAL A 398 -13.09 18.16 -3.67
CA VAL A 398 -12.54 17.14 -2.77
C VAL A 398 -12.01 17.77 -1.48
N GLU A 399 -11.23 18.85 -1.59
CA GLU A 399 -10.66 19.59 -0.47
C GLU A 399 -11.75 20.17 0.44
N ASP A 400 -12.75 20.82 -0.15
CA ASP A 400 -13.87 21.41 0.57
C ASP A 400 -14.74 20.38 1.27
N SER A 401 -14.93 19.22 0.64
CA SER A 401 -15.74 18.14 1.22
C SER A 401 -15.06 17.47 2.41
N LEU A 402 -13.76 17.25 2.33
CA LEU A 402 -12.99 16.57 3.39
C LEU A 402 -12.44 17.55 4.43
N LYS A 403 -12.38 18.85 4.14
CA LYS A 403 -11.75 19.91 4.98
C LYS A 403 -10.26 19.62 5.27
N ILE A 404 -9.59 18.99 4.34
CA ILE A 404 -8.16 18.65 4.41
C ILE A 404 -7.46 19.22 3.17
N PRO A 405 -6.36 19.99 3.32
CA PRO A 405 -5.71 20.63 2.19
C PRO A 405 -5.07 19.63 1.22
N VAL A 406 -5.34 19.79 -0.07
CA VAL A 406 -4.65 19.07 -1.15
C VAL A 406 -3.34 19.77 -1.44
N LYS A 407 -2.21 19.12 -1.20
CA LYS A 407 -0.86 19.70 -1.31
C LYS A 407 -0.07 19.28 -2.55
N LEU A 408 -0.35 18.08 -3.05
CA LEU A 408 0.28 17.58 -4.26
C LEU A 408 -0.78 16.97 -5.19
N ILE A 409 -0.56 17.15 -6.48
CA ILE A 409 -1.48 16.70 -7.53
C ILE A 409 -0.67 16.00 -8.61
N SER A 410 -0.97 14.72 -8.83
CA SER A 410 -0.32 13.92 -9.88
C SER A 410 -1.20 13.90 -11.13
N ILE A 411 -0.64 14.35 -12.25
CA ILE A 411 -1.34 14.55 -13.53
C ILE A 411 -0.74 13.78 -14.71
N GLY A 412 0.08 12.80 -14.44
CA GLY A 412 0.71 11.96 -15.47
C GLY A 412 1.53 10.83 -14.87
N PRO A 413 2.11 9.97 -15.71
CA PRO A 413 2.75 8.74 -15.23
C PRO A 413 4.15 8.93 -14.62
N ARG A 414 4.94 9.95 -15.04
CA ARG A 414 6.33 10.12 -14.58
C ARG A 414 6.40 10.64 -13.13
N ILE A 415 7.51 10.37 -12.42
CA ILE A 415 7.72 10.83 -11.03
C ILE A 415 7.54 12.35 -10.92
N GLN A 416 8.06 13.10 -11.89
CA GLN A 416 7.99 14.57 -11.92
C GLN A 416 6.64 15.14 -12.37
N ASP A 417 5.70 14.33 -12.86
CA ASP A 417 4.36 14.79 -13.26
C ASP A 417 3.49 15.07 -12.02
N VAL A 418 3.99 15.96 -11.18
CA VAL A 418 3.38 16.35 -9.90
C VAL A 418 3.44 17.88 -9.78
N ILE A 419 2.37 18.46 -9.29
CA ILE A 419 2.22 19.89 -9.02
C ILE A 419 2.09 20.08 -7.51
N GLU A 420 2.83 21.03 -6.97
CA GLU A 420 2.67 21.52 -5.60
C GLU A 420 1.59 22.61 -5.52
N ARG A 421 0.83 22.63 -4.40
CA ARG A 421 -0.23 23.62 -4.16
C ARG A 421 -0.14 24.21 -2.74
#